data_2aa11315089fff9ea5e82c80c8058ec2
#
_entry.id   2aa11315089fff9ea5e82c80c8058ec2
#
_cell.length_a   1.000
_cell.length_b   1.000
_cell.length_c   1.000
_cell.angle_alpha   90.00
_cell.angle_beta   90.00
_cell.angle_gamma   90.00
#
_symmetry.space_group_name_H-M   'P 1'
#
loop_
_entity.id
_entity.type
_entity.pdbx_description
1 polymer ?
#
loop_
_entity_poly.entity_id
_entity_poly.type
_entity_poly.pdbx_seq_one_letter_code
_entity_poly.pdbx_strand_id
1 'polypeptide(L)'
;MKKLFLYFALFSFLLICTACPSPTFDCVIENNSDYPAELFLLHHKKAPNTNNDTIVLKAKEKTTIAFYYESDNVKLISKNYNVLEKISNSKYVITNLEPTKYNVHNLLPINITFLDNGKNILADKDTKKLSDTVSIPTGISECYFFRKIKSDDVVLQPIGETPIGSFKYSIEKISNLYFLQVIEISKPAKKHKIFIDVSSDDIIISY
;
A
#
# COMPACT_ATOMS: atom_id res chain seq x y z
N MET A 1 65.54 -25.91 -3.38
CA MET A 1 64.40 -25.98 -4.33
C MET A 1 63.12 -26.60 -3.73
N LYS A 2 63.14 -27.71 -3.01
CA LYS A 2 61.95 -28.36 -2.42
C LYS A 2 61.16 -27.47 -1.44
N LYS A 3 61.85 -26.65 -0.62
CA LYS A 3 61.15 -25.75 0.33
C LYS A 3 60.42 -24.59 -0.34
N LEU A 4 60.98 -24.07 -1.44
CA LEU A 4 60.33 -22.97 -2.20
C LEU A 4 59.06 -23.43 -2.88
N PHE A 5 59.04 -24.66 -3.37
CA PHE A 5 57.86 -25.26 -4.01
C PHE A 5 56.72 -25.49 -3.00
N LEU A 6 57.09 -25.86 -1.77
CA LEU A 6 56.10 -26.05 -0.70
C LEU A 6 55.45 -24.74 -0.27
N TYR A 7 56.22 -23.65 -0.18
CA TYR A 7 55.66 -22.32 0.11
C TYR A 7 54.74 -21.79 -1.00
N PHE A 8 55.11 -22.05 -2.26
CA PHE A 8 54.29 -21.65 -3.40
C PHE A 8 52.98 -22.43 -3.47
N ALA A 9 53.04 -23.74 -3.19
CA ALA A 9 51.84 -24.57 -3.11
C ALA A 9 50.92 -24.17 -1.95
N LEU A 10 51.48 -23.85 -0.77
CA LEU A 10 50.73 -23.41 0.39
C LEU A 10 50.07 -22.02 0.14
N PHE A 11 50.80 -21.11 -0.51
CA PHE A 11 50.30 -19.77 -0.86
C PHE A 11 49.20 -19.84 -1.92
N SER A 12 49.34 -20.72 -2.92
CA SER A 12 48.31 -20.97 -3.92
C SER A 12 47.08 -21.60 -3.30
N PHE A 13 47.23 -22.50 -2.35
CA PHE A 13 46.09 -23.11 -1.62
C PHE A 13 45.35 -22.09 -0.74
N LEU A 14 46.13 -21.21 -0.06
CA LEU A 14 45.52 -20.10 0.69
C LEU A 14 44.74 -19.11 -0.20
N LEU A 15 45.26 -18.77 -1.38
CA LEU A 15 44.58 -17.93 -2.35
C LEU A 15 43.32 -18.57 -2.88
N ILE A 16 43.28 -19.87 -3.11
CA ILE A 16 42.08 -20.59 -3.56
C ILE A 16 41.02 -20.62 -2.44
N CYS A 17 41.44 -20.80 -1.17
CA CYS A 17 40.50 -20.79 -0.05
C CYS A 17 39.93 -19.41 0.26
N THR A 18 40.64 -18.31 -0.06
CA THR A 18 40.11 -16.94 0.10
C THR A 18 39.19 -16.51 -1.03
N ALA A 19 39.24 -17.22 -2.16
CA ALA A 19 38.39 -16.96 -3.34
C ALA A 19 37.11 -17.82 -3.36
N CYS A 20 36.82 -18.62 -2.31
CA CYS A 20 35.52 -19.28 -2.21
C CYS A 20 34.45 -18.21 -2.12
N PRO A 21 33.53 -18.10 -3.09
CA PRO A 21 32.40 -17.23 -2.95
C PRO A 21 31.62 -17.61 -1.70
N SER A 22 31.22 -16.64 -0.91
CA SER A 22 30.33 -16.89 0.23
C SER A 22 29.13 -17.68 -0.26
N PRO A 23 28.73 -18.74 0.43
CA PRO A 23 27.58 -19.52 0.02
C PRO A 23 26.37 -18.58 -0.08
N THR A 24 25.83 -18.47 -1.26
CA THR A 24 24.58 -17.77 -1.51
C THR A 24 23.47 -18.80 -1.61
N PHE A 25 22.28 -18.46 -1.17
CA PHE A 25 21.10 -19.28 -1.40
C PHE A 25 20.06 -18.47 -2.15
N ASP A 26 19.41 -19.13 -3.08
CA ASP A 26 18.37 -18.52 -3.88
C ASP A 26 17.09 -18.36 -3.07
N CYS A 27 16.56 -17.15 -3.08
CA CYS A 27 15.27 -16.83 -2.51
C CYS A 27 14.29 -16.46 -3.62
N VAL A 28 13.21 -17.19 -3.70
CA VAL A 28 12.16 -16.99 -4.69
C VAL A 28 11.10 -16.05 -4.12
N ILE A 29 10.74 -15.03 -4.88
CA ILE A 29 9.64 -14.13 -4.55
C ILE A 29 8.60 -14.21 -5.65
N GLU A 30 7.38 -14.58 -5.29
CA GLU A 30 6.24 -14.72 -6.20
C GLU A 30 5.20 -13.65 -5.87
N ASN A 31 4.91 -12.76 -6.81
CA ASN A 31 3.80 -11.83 -6.68
C ASN A 31 2.53 -12.42 -7.29
N ASN A 32 1.72 -13.07 -6.47
CA ASN A 32 0.44 -13.64 -6.86
C ASN A 32 -0.71 -12.63 -6.76
N SER A 33 -0.41 -11.37 -6.38
CA SER A 33 -1.41 -10.32 -6.29
C SER A 33 -1.78 -9.75 -7.67
N ASP A 34 -2.86 -8.99 -7.72
CA ASP A 34 -3.30 -8.26 -8.90
C ASP A 34 -2.62 -6.88 -9.03
N TYR A 35 -1.74 -6.53 -8.08
CA TYR A 35 -1.08 -5.23 -7.98
C TYR A 35 0.44 -5.37 -8.02
N PRO A 36 1.18 -4.37 -8.55
CA PRO A 36 2.62 -4.35 -8.42
C PRO A 36 3.02 -4.23 -6.95
N ALA A 37 4.15 -4.83 -6.60
CA ALA A 37 4.71 -4.81 -5.26
C ALA A 37 6.11 -4.21 -5.27
N GLU A 38 6.36 -3.25 -4.40
CA GLU A 38 7.68 -2.67 -4.17
C GLU A 38 8.28 -3.26 -2.90
N LEU A 39 9.45 -3.84 -3.02
CA LEU A 39 10.12 -4.61 -1.99
C LEU A 39 11.48 -4.01 -1.67
N PHE A 40 11.83 -4.03 -0.40
CA PHE A 40 13.14 -3.66 0.10
C PHE A 40 13.87 -4.91 0.59
N LEU A 41 15.09 -5.11 0.08
CA LEU A 41 15.95 -6.20 0.49
C LEU A 41 16.77 -5.77 1.71
N LEU A 42 16.59 -6.46 2.81
CA LEU A 42 17.29 -6.22 4.06
C LEU A 42 18.48 -7.20 4.16
N HIS A 43 19.69 -6.71 3.94
CA HIS A 43 20.92 -7.47 4.17
C HIS A 43 21.43 -7.22 5.57
N HIS A 44 21.73 -8.28 6.31
CA HIS A 44 22.18 -8.21 7.70
C HIS A 44 23.58 -7.56 7.84
N LYS A 45 24.43 -7.74 6.85
CA LYS A 45 25.73 -7.05 6.75
C LYS A 45 25.81 -6.44 5.35
N LYS A 46 26.35 -5.22 5.25
CA LYS A 46 26.69 -4.64 3.95
C LYS A 46 27.67 -5.59 3.26
N ALA A 47 27.20 -6.41 2.34
CA ALA A 47 28.08 -7.08 1.42
C ALA A 47 28.82 -5.98 0.63
N PRO A 48 30.14 -6.10 0.41
CA PRO A 48 30.87 -5.12 -0.39
C PRO A 48 30.20 -5.07 -1.78
N ASN A 49 29.69 -3.91 -2.17
CA ASN A 49 28.97 -3.62 -3.43
C ASN A 49 27.48 -3.97 -3.52
N THR A 50 26.76 -4.24 -2.43
CA THR A 50 25.30 -4.27 -2.49
C THR A 50 24.75 -2.95 -1.99
N ASN A 51 24.14 -2.19 -2.91
CA ASN A 51 23.21 -1.13 -2.55
C ASN A 51 21.99 -1.78 -1.91
N ASN A 52 21.33 -1.07 -0.99
CA ASN A 52 20.00 -1.48 -0.51
C ASN A 52 19.06 -1.48 -1.71
N ASP A 53 18.80 -2.65 -2.26
CA ASP A 53 18.11 -2.74 -3.53
C ASP A 53 16.61 -2.78 -3.28
N THR A 54 15.95 -1.76 -3.79
CA THR A 54 14.50 -1.79 -3.98
C THR A 54 14.22 -2.51 -5.28
N ILE A 55 13.37 -3.53 -5.24
CA ILE A 55 12.87 -4.21 -6.44
C ILE A 55 11.37 -4.00 -6.58
N VAL A 56 10.92 -3.86 -7.82
CA VAL A 56 9.49 -3.76 -8.14
C VAL A 56 9.10 -4.99 -8.93
N LEU A 57 8.16 -5.76 -8.40
CA LEU A 57 7.54 -6.90 -9.08
C LEU A 57 6.18 -6.48 -9.63
N LYS A 58 5.96 -6.72 -10.92
CA LYS A 58 4.64 -6.55 -11.52
C LYS A 58 3.65 -7.56 -10.95
N ALA A 59 2.35 -7.31 -11.16
CA ALA A 59 1.32 -8.30 -10.86
C ALA A 59 1.63 -9.64 -11.56
N LYS A 60 1.48 -10.75 -10.83
CA LYS A 60 1.70 -12.12 -11.31
C LYS A 60 3.15 -12.41 -11.76
N GLU A 61 4.11 -11.61 -11.33
CA GLU A 61 5.52 -11.80 -11.64
C GLU A 61 6.24 -12.62 -10.56
N LYS A 62 7.27 -13.34 -10.98
CA LYS A 62 8.15 -14.11 -10.11
C LYS A 62 9.59 -13.72 -10.37
N THR A 63 10.38 -13.61 -9.31
CA THR A 63 11.82 -13.38 -9.39
C THR A 63 12.58 -14.28 -8.43
N THR A 64 13.87 -14.40 -8.67
CA THR A 64 14.82 -15.08 -7.77
C THR A 64 15.92 -14.11 -7.41
N ILE A 65 16.22 -13.99 -6.14
CA ILE A 65 17.28 -13.14 -5.60
C ILE A 65 18.27 -14.00 -4.80
N ALA A 66 19.53 -13.63 -4.82
CA ALA A 66 20.56 -14.28 -4.03
C ALA A 66 20.64 -13.63 -2.64
N PHE A 67 20.48 -14.41 -1.59
CA PHE A 67 20.80 -14.04 -0.21
C PHE A 67 22.18 -14.52 0.17
N TYR A 68 22.89 -13.72 0.94
CA TYR A 68 24.23 -14.06 1.46
C TYR A 68 24.19 -14.64 2.87
N TYR A 69 23.11 -14.36 3.61
CA TYR A 69 22.93 -14.78 5.00
C TYR A 69 21.50 -15.27 5.22
N GLU A 70 21.34 -16.25 6.11
CA GLU A 70 20.01 -16.73 6.52
C GLU A 70 19.17 -15.64 7.21
N SER A 71 19.83 -14.60 7.73
CA SER A 71 19.20 -13.43 8.33
C SER A 71 18.74 -12.38 7.32
N ASP A 72 19.12 -12.51 6.05
CA ASP A 72 18.63 -11.63 5.00
C ASP A 72 17.12 -11.79 4.86
N ASN A 73 16.43 -10.69 4.58
CA ASN A 73 14.98 -10.65 4.60
C ASN A 73 14.44 -9.71 3.53
N VAL A 74 13.15 -9.87 3.24
CA VAL A 74 12.42 -9.02 2.31
C VAL A 74 11.35 -8.27 3.08
N LYS A 75 11.19 -6.98 2.80
CA LYS A 75 10.15 -6.15 3.38
C LYS A 75 9.33 -5.49 2.28
N LEU A 76 8.01 -5.54 2.41
CA LEU A 76 7.11 -4.81 1.53
C LEU A 76 7.15 -3.32 1.92
N ILE A 77 7.45 -2.44 0.95
CA ILE A 77 7.49 -0.98 1.15
C ILE A 77 6.07 -0.43 1.20
N SER A 78 5.27 -0.74 0.17
CA SER A 78 3.88 -0.33 0.11
C SER A 78 2.95 -1.46 0.54
N LYS A 79 2.20 -1.24 1.62
CA LYS A 79 1.27 -2.22 2.19
C LYS A 79 -0.18 -1.98 1.75
N ASN A 80 -0.42 -1.09 0.78
CA ASN A 80 -1.77 -0.60 0.51
C ASN A 80 -2.68 -1.67 -0.09
N TYR A 81 -2.12 -2.57 -0.91
CA TYR A 81 -2.91 -3.56 -1.65
C TYR A 81 -2.36 -4.97 -1.56
N ASN A 82 -1.21 -5.13 -0.92
CA ASN A 82 -0.45 -6.37 -0.91
C ASN A 82 -0.10 -6.80 0.51
N VAL A 83 -0.07 -8.11 0.71
CA VAL A 83 0.48 -8.75 1.91
C VAL A 83 1.67 -9.59 1.47
N LEU A 84 2.79 -9.48 2.19
CA LEU A 84 3.96 -10.30 2.02
C LEU A 84 4.00 -11.37 3.10
N GLU A 85 4.04 -12.63 2.68
CA GLU A 85 4.16 -13.78 3.56
C GLU A 85 5.48 -14.51 3.30
N LYS A 86 6.21 -14.82 4.37
CA LYS A 86 7.40 -15.66 4.31
C LYS A 86 6.98 -17.12 4.48
N ILE A 87 7.02 -17.89 3.41
CA ILE A 87 6.67 -19.32 3.41
C ILE A 87 7.81 -20.17 3.94
N SER A 88 9.06 -19.80 3.57
CA SER A 88 10.30 -20.45 4.05
C SER A 88 11.47 -19.48 3.98
N ASN A 89 12.65 -19.89 4.40
CA ASN A 89 13.88 -19.08 4.24
C ASN A 89 14.23 -18.79 2.79
N SER A 90 13.73 -19.60 1.86
CA SER A 90 13.99 -19.47 0.42
C SER A 90 12.76 -19.07 -0.40
N LYS A 91 11.63 -18.72 0.25
CA LYS A 91 10.41 -18.38 -0.50
C LYS A 91 9.54 -17.36 0.22
N TYR A 92 9.19 -16.30 -0.52
CA TYR A 92 8.18 -15.31 -0.17
C TYR A 92 7.04 -15.32 -1.20
N VAL A 93 5.84 -15.08 -0.74
CA VAL A 93 4.65 -14.95 -1.59
C VAL A 93 3.94 -13.63 -1.26
N ILE A 94 3.55 -12.92 -2.30
CA ILE A 94 2.77 -11.70 -2.19
C ILE A 94 1.36 -12.01 -2.68
N THR A 95 0.37 -11.68 -1.89
CA THR A 95 -1.05 -11.87 -2.21
C THR A 95 -1.80 -10.54 -2.11
N ASN A 96 -3.03 -10.50 -2.60
CA ASN A 96 -3.90 -9.34 -2.40
C ASN A 96 -4.17 -9.15 -0.91
N LEU A 97 -4.15 -7.88 -0.47
CA LEU A 97 -4.71 -7.51 0.82
C LEU A 97 -6.23 -7.64 0.74
N GLU A 98 -6.83 -8.34 1.68
CA GLU A 98 -8.28 -8.38 1.80
C GLU A 98 -8.82 -7.03 2.28
N PRO A 99 -9.76 -6.43 1.55
CA PRO A 99 -10.32 -5.15 1.96
C PRO A 99 -11.17 -5.29 3.23
N THR A 100 -11.06 -4.32 4.12
CA THR A 100 -11.84 -4.24 5.35
C THR A 100 -13.23 -3.71 5.05
N LYS A 101 -14.25 -4.39 5.54
CA LYS A 101 -15.65 -4.00 5.42
C LYS A 101 -16.01 -2.97 6.49
N TYR A 102 -16.77 -1.94 6.09
CA TYR A 102 -17.44 -0.98 6.97
C TYR A 102 -18.87 -0.74 6.51
N ASN A 103 -19.75 -0.45 7.45
CA ASN A 103 -21.05 0.18 7.16
C ASN A 103 -20.84 1.69 7.16
N VAL A 104 -21.07 2.33 6.04
CA VAL A 104 -20.88 3.78 5.92
C VAL A 104 -22.23 4.48 5.91
N HIS A 105 -22.43 5.36 6.87
CA HIS A 105 -23.59 6.22 7.02
C HIS A 105 -23.25 7.60 6.42
N ASN A 106 -23.47 7.77 5.12
CA ASN A 106 -23.28 9.05 4.46
C ASN A 106 -24.54 9.91 4.61
N LEU A 107 -24.55 10.78 5.60
CA LEU A 107 -25.67 11.69 5.85
C LEU A 107 -25.59 12.98 5.03
N LEU A 108 -24.57 13.14 4.17
CA LEU A 108 -24.51 14.24 3.21
C LEU A 108 -25.52 14.00 2.08
N PRO A 109 -26.06 15.06 1.47
CA PRO A 109 -27.01 14.95 0.35
C PRO A 109 -26.35 14.55 -0.97
N ILE A 110 -25.08 14.21 -0.99
CA ILE A 110 -24.28 13.91 -2.18
C ILE A 110 -23.41 12.68 -1.97
N ASN A 111 -23.07 12.01 -3.08
CA ASN A 111 -22.13 10.90 -3.06
C ASN A 111 -20.70 11.41 -2.75
N ILE A 112 -19.93 10.58 -2.10
CA ILE A 112 -18.55 10.90 -1.69
C ILE A 112 -17.60 9.77 -2.07
N THR A 113 -16.30 10.09 -2.11
CA THR A 113 -15.21 9.09 -2.22
C THR A 113 -14.18 9.34 -1.13
N PHE A 114 -13.41 8.31 -0.81
CA PHE A 114 -12.29 8.39 0.11
C PHE A 114 -10.99 8.24 -0.66
N LEU A 115 -10.07 9.17 -0.44
CA LEU A 115 -8.78 9.17 -1.12
C LEU A 115 -7.63 8.98 -0.14
N ASP A 116 -6.62 8.26 -0.58
CA ASP A 116 -5.29 8.24 0.02
C ASP A 116 -4.26 8.63 -1.05
N ASN A 117 -3.48 9.66 -0.78
CA ASN A 117 -2.52 10.22 -1.74
C ASN A 117 -3.12 10.44 -3.16
N GLY A 118 -4.35 10.92 -3.22
CA GLY A 118 -5.07 11.22 -4.47
C GLY A 118 -5.65 10.00 -5.19
N LYS A 119 -5.54 8.79 -4.61
CA LYS A 119 -6.11 7.57 -5.17
C LYS A 119 -7.31 7.11 -4.36
N ASN A 120 -8.36 6.65 -5.03
CA ASN A 120 -9.49 6.03 -4.37
C ASN A 120 -9.05 4.77 -3.62
N ILE A 121 -9.48 4.61 -2.36
CA ILE A 121 -9.16 3.45 -1.51
C ILE A 121 -10.34 2.50 -1.33
N LEU A 122 -11.45 2.76 -2.02
CA LEU A 122 -12.62 1.89 -2.02
C LEU A 122 -12.39 0.70 -2.96
N ALA A 123 -12.79 -0.47 -2.51
CA ALA A 123 -12.89 -1.65 -3.35
C ALA A 123 -14.28 -1.75 -3.94
N ASP A 124 -14.36 -2.21 -5.16
CA ASP A 124 -15.61 -2.65 -5.76
C ASP A 124 -16.20 -3.81 -4.93
N LYS A 125 -17.50 -3.76 -4.68
CA LYS A 125 -18.20 -4.69 -3.78
C LYS A 125 -18.12 -6.15 -4.25
N ASP A 126 -18.22 -6.36 -5.55
CA ASP A 126 -18.33 -7.72 -6.13
C ASP A 126 -16.95 -8.31 -6.40
N THR A 127 -16.07 -7.53 -6.98
CA THR A 127 -14.73 -7.99 -7.38
C THR A 127 -13.71 -7.92 -6.26
N LYS A 128 -13.97 -7.14 -5.19
CA LYS A 128 -13.03 -6.82 -4.11
C LYS A 128 -11.72 -6.19 -4.62
N LYS A 129 -11.76 -5.57 -5.81
CA LYS A 129 -10.61 -4.89 -6.41
C LYS A 129 -10.75 -3.38 -6.27
N LEU A 130 -9.60 -2.69 -6.27
CA LEU A 130 -9.55 -1.24 -6.26
C LEU A 130 -10.31 -0.69 -7.48
N SER A 131 -11.13 0.32 -7.27
CA SER A 131 -11.88 0.95 -8.34
C SER A 131 -11.93 2.47 -8.17
N ASP A 132 -11.48 3.18 -9.18
CA ASP A 132 -11.50 4.65 -9.20
C ASP A 132 -12.92 5.21 -9.38
N THR A 133 -13.88 4.38 -9.77
CA THR A 133 -15.27 4.79 -10.03
C THR A 133 -16.22 4.55 -8.87
N VAL A 134 -15.78 3.80 -7.84
CA VAL A 134 -16.62 3.53 -6.67
C VAL A 134 -16.80 4.79 -5.85
N SER A 135 -18.04 5.09 -5.52
CA SER A 135 -18.42 6.15 -4.61
C SER A 135 -19.40 5.64 -3.54
N ILE A 136 -19.50 6.34 -2.45
CA ILE A 136 -20.41 6.06 -1.35
C ILE A 136 -21.67 6.91 -1.53
N PRO A 137 -22.81 6.30 -1.82
CA PRO A 137 -24.05 7.03 -2.00
C PRO A 137 -24.55 7.64 -0.68
N THR A 138 -25.46 8.58 -0.79
CA THR A 138 -26.22 9.07 0.37
C THR A 138 -27.01 7.93 1.04
N GLY A 139 -27.00 7.91 2.38
CA GLY A 139 -27.65 6.88 3.19
C GLY A 139 -26.66 5.87 3.74
N ILE A 140 -27.14 4.67 3.98
CA ILE A 140 -26.34 3.58 4.57
C ILE A 140 -25.90 2.63 3.45
N SER A 141 -24.63 2.34 3.39
CA SER A 141 -24.07 1.40 2.42
C SER A 141 -22.93 0.57 3.03
N GLU A 142 -22.83 -0.66 2.55
CA GLU A 142 -21.69 -1.54 2.85
C GLU A 142 -20.55 -1.22 1.90
N CYS A 143 -19.41 -0.82 2.45
CA CYS A 143 -18.24 -0.41 1.69
C CYS A 143 -17.01 -1.22 2.10
N TYR A 144 -16.08 -1.39 1.17
CA TYR A 144 -14.86 -2.14 1.37
C TYR A 144 -13.65 -1.24 1.14
N PHE A 145 -12.71 -1.23 2.10
CA PHE A 145 -11.55 -0.36 2.09
C PHE A 145 -10.26 -1.19 2.17
N PHE A 146 -9.27 -0.86 1.36
CA PHE A 146 -7.97 -1.55 1.37
C PHE A 146 -7.09 -1.23 2.59
N ARG A 147 -7.58 -0.45 3.53
CA ARG A 147 -6.92 -0.22 4.82
C ARG A 147 -7.93 0.05 5.91
N LYS A 148 -7.51 -0.15 7.16
CA LYS A 148 -8.28 0.36 8.30
C LYS A 148 -8.33 1.88 8.23
N ILE A 149 -9.53 2.41 8.35
CA ILE A 149 -9.81 3.85 8.32
C ILE A 149 -9.72 4.39 9.75
N LYS A 150 -9.07 5.54 9.91
CA LYS A 150 -9.09 6.34 11.14
C LYS A 150 -9.63 7.71 10.77
N SER A 151 -10.29 8.39 11.72
CA SER A 151 -10.90 9.71 11.48
C SER A 151 -9.94 10.72 10.89
N ASP A 152 -8.67 10.71 11.33
CA ASP A 152 -7.65 11.66 10.90
C ASP A 152 -7.08 11.34 9.51
N ASP A 153 -7.28 10.12 9.04
CA ASP A 153 -6.76 9.64 7.75
C ASP A 153 -7.74 9.88 6.60
N VAL A 154 -8.99 10.22 6.91
CA VAL A 154 -10.03 10.33 5.90
C VAL A 154 -9.87 11.62 5.10
N VAL A 155 -9.66 11.46 3.82
CA VAL A 155 -9.62 12.56 2.86
C VAL A 155 -10.83 12.44 1.96
N LEU A 156 -11.83 13.31 2.16
CA LEU A 156 -12.92 13.45 1.21
C LEU A 156 -12.43 14.21 -0.02
N GLN A 157 -12.80 13.74 -1.18
CA GLN A 157 -12.50 14.46 -2.41
C GLN A 157 -13.45 15.68 -2.49
N PRO A 158 -12.90 16.90 -2.61
CA PRO A 158 -13.71 18.05 -2.98
C PRO A 158 -14.38 17.77 -4.33
N ILE A 159 -15.69 17.91 -4.36
CA ILE A 159 -16.47 17.76 -5.59
C ILE A 159 -16.98 19.12 -6.02
N GLY A 160 -17.12 19.30 -7.33
CA GLY A 160 -17.75 20.48 -7.91
C GLY A 160 -19.22 20.57 -7.53
N GLU A 161 -19.87 21.66 -7.93
CA GLU A 161 -21.28 21.88 -7.63
C GLU A 161 -22.16 20.75 -8.19
N THR A 162 -22.89 20.09 -7.29
CA THR A 162 -23.85 19.04 -7.64
C THR A 162 -25.26 19.56 -7.42
N PRO A 163 -26.07 19.77 -8.48
CA PRO A 163 -27.43 20.25 -8.35
C PRO A 163 -28.37 19.13 -7.85
N ILE A 164 -29.18 19.45 -6.83
CA ILE A 164 -30.24 18.57 -6.34
C ILE A 164 -31.49 19.47 -6.10
N GLY A 165 -32.45 19.41 -6.99
CA GLY A 165 -33.61 20.29 -6.97
C GLY A 165 -33.19 21.76 -7.10
N SER A 166 -33.61 22.59 -6.15
CA SER A 166 -33.29 24.02 -6.10
C SER A 166 -32.00 24.38 -5.42
N PHE A 167 -31.24 23.37 -5.00
CA PHE A 167 -29.98 23.53 -4.29
C PHE A 167 -28.80 23.00 -5.10
N LYS A 168 -27.63 23.60 -4.88
CA LYS A 168 -26.35 23.04 -5.32
C LYS A 168 -25.52 22.72 -4.11
N TYR A 169 -24.83 21.62 -4.17
CA TYR A 169 -23.95 21.14 -3.09
C TYR A 169 -22.53 20.99 -3.59
N SER A 170 -21.59 21.34 -2.76
CA SER A 170 -20.16 21.07 -3.01
C SER A 170 -19.43 20.76 -1.70
N ILE A 171 -18.29 20.08 -1.79
CA ILE A 171 -17.38 19.89 -0.67
C ILE A 171 -16.18 20.80 -0.86
N GLU A 172 -15.86 21.58 0.16
CA GLU A 172 -14.68 22.43 0.24
C GLU A 172 -13.79 21.96 1.38
N LYS A 173 -12.48 21.86 1.10
CA LYS A 173 -11.48 21.60 2.13
C LYS A 173 -10.80 22.92 2.51
N ILE A 174 -10.87 23.28 3.79
CA ILE A 174 -10.18 24.45 4.36
C ILE A 174 -9.23 23.93 5.44
N SER A 175 -7.94 24.07 5.23
CA SER A 175 -6.91 23.42 6.08
C SER A 175 -7.14 21.91 6.19
N ASN A 176 -7.39 21.39 7.37
CA ASN A 176 -7.67 19.97 7.62
C ASN A 176 -9.17 19.67 7.86
N LEU A 177 -10.04 20.62 7.58
CA LEU A 177 -11.47 20.49 7.81
C LEU A 177 -12.21 20.45 6.48
N TYR A 178 -13.32 19.71 6.46
CA TYR A 178 -14.22 19.62 5.32
C TYR A 178 -15.51 20.37 5.62
N PHE A 179 -16.03 21.07 4.62
CA PHE A 179 -17.27 21.83 4.71
C PHE A 179 -18.19 21.47 3.55
N LEU A 180 -19.44 21.16 3.87
CA LEU A 180 -20.51 21.09 2.90
C LEU A 180 -20.99 22.50 2.63
N GLN A 181 -20.89 22.93 1.38
CA GLN A 181 -21.51 24.17 0.91
C GLN A 181 -22.90 23.88 0.37
N VAL A 182 -23.89 24.60 0.88
CA VAL A 182 -25.26 24.55 0.40
C VAL A 182 -25.57 25.89 -0.24
N ILE A 183 -25.77 25.89 -1.55
CA ILE A 183 -26.03 27.08 -2.36
C ILE A 183 -27.49 27.03 -2.83
N GLU A 184 -28.30 27.99 -2.38
CA GLU A 184 -29.66 28.20 -2.82
C GLU A 184 -29.68 29.41 -3.73
N ILE A 185 -30.49 29.38 -4.82
CA ILE A 185 -30.64 30.50 -5.74
C ILE A 185 -31.11 31.75 -4.96
N SER A 186 -30.42 32.86 -5.17
CA SER A 186 -30.67 34.15 -4.51
C SER A 186 -30.39 34.26 -3.02
N LYS A 187 -29.73 33.29 -2.43
CA LYS A 187 -29.29 33.35 -1.02
C LYS A 187 -27.75 33.15 -0.89
N PRO A 188 -27.14 33.73 0.15
CA PRO A 188 -25.72 33.46 0.41
C PRO A 188 -25.51 31.97 0.72
N ALA A 189 -24.41 31.40 0.21
CA ALA A 189 -24.05 30.02 0.47
C ALA A 189 -23.88 29.77 1.97
N LYS A 190 -24.49 28.71 2.47
CA LYS A 190 -24.30 28.23 3.84
C LYS A 190 -23.19 27.20 3.85
N LYS A 191 -22.30 27.29 4.83
CA LYS A 191 -21.23 26.31 5.06
C LYS A 191 -21.50 25.53 6.34
N HIS A 192 -21.50 24.22 6.23
CA HIS A 192 -21.65 23.30 7.35
C HIS A 192 -20.39 22.46 7.50
N LYS A 193 -19.81 22.42 8.68
CA LYS A 193 -18.64 21.57 8.94
C LYS A 193 -19.05 20.11 8.82
N ILE A 194 -18.24 19.33 8.10
CA ILE A 194 -18.42 17.89 7.98
C ILE A 194 -17.68 17.23 9.14
N PHE A 195 -18.35 16.29 9.80
CA PHE A 195 -17.81 15.45 10.85
C PHE A 195 -17.70 14.02 10.33
N ILE A 196 -16.59 13.37 10.68
CA ILE A 196 -16.32 11.98 10.30
C ILE A 196 -16.00 11.25 11.59
N ASP A 197 -16.85 10.31 11.95
CA ASP A 197 -16.69 9.44 13.09
C ASP A 197 -16.44 8.00 12.62
N VAL A 198 -15.39 7.37 13.12
CA VAL A 198 -14.96 6.03 12.72
C VAL A 198 -14.90 5.13 13.93
N SER A 199 -15.70 4.08 13.91
CA SER A 199 -15.66 2.98 14.86
C SER A 199 -15.00 1.74 14.26
N SER A 200 -15.11 0.59 14.92
CA SER A 200 -14.56 -0.67 14.42
C SER A 200 -15.16 -1.10 13.09
N ASP A 201 -16.49 -0.89 12.94
CA ASP A 201 -17.25 -1.45 11.82
C ASP A 201 -18.10 -0.40 11.09
N ASP A 202 -18.19 0.81 11.64
CA ASP A 202 -19.03 1.88 11.09
C ASP A 202 -18.23 3.15 10.85
N ILE A 203 -18.60 3.87 9.78
CA ILE A 203 -18.13 5.22 9.47
C ILE A 203 -19.36 6.10 9.34
N ILE A 204 -19.45 7.16 10.16
CA ILE A 204 -20.56 8.12 10.12
C ILE A 204 -20.04 9.44 9.58
N ILE A 205 -20.66 9.95 8.53
CA ILE A 205 -20.33 11.22 7.90
C ILE A 205 -21.55 12.12 7.98
N SER A 206 -21.43 13.20 8.74
CA SER A 206 -22.53 14.14 9.02
C SER A 206 -22.11 15.59 8.85
N TYR A 207 -23.04 16.53 8.92
CA TYR A 207 -22.79 17.97 8.80
C TYR A 207 -23.74 18.78 9.71
#